data_bbe388d7b046fd98532755e07183a030
#
_entry.id   bbe388d7b046fd98532755e07183a030
#
_cell.length_a   1.000
_cell.length_b   1.000
_cell.length_c   1.000
_cell.angle_alpha   90.00
_cell.angle_beta   90.00
_cell.angle_gamma   90.00
#
_symmetry.space_group_name_H-M   'P 1'
#
loop_
_entity.id
_entity.type
_entity.pdbx_description
1 polymer ?
#
loop_
_entity_poly.entity_id
_entity_poly.type
_entity_poly.pdbx_seq_one_letter_code
_entity_poly.pdbx_strand_id
1 'polypeptide(L)'
;LELAQARQRLTTRSIRAPFDGVAGLTEVEVGAWVDTGIAIARYDDRSAIVVEFDLPEALLERVSLGMPLAVTTPSAARQSFTGMVAAVDNRVDAVSRSIRVRAEVPNPDDQLRPGASYIVRLNFPGKTYARTPELAVQYSRSSLHVWRVADDKVERVPVRLVRRLDGAVLVDGDLAAGDLVVIEGTQRLRPGVAVQVLGDAR
;
A
#
# COMPACT_ATOMS: atom_id res chain seq x y z
N LEU A 1 3.06 19.73 -57.83
CA LEU A 1 2.59 20.51 -56.69
C LEU A 1 1.10 20.31 -56.42
N GLU A 2 0.22 20.45 -57.41
CA GLU A 2 -1.25 20.32 -57.26
C GLU A 2 -1.68 18.94 -56.77
N LEU A 3 -1.12 17.86 -57.28
CA LEU A 3 -1.43 16.50 -56.87
C LEU A 3 -1.07 16.26 -55.38
N ALA A 4 0.06 16.80 -54.94
CA ALA A 4 0.47 16.70 -53.54
C ALA A 4 -0.47 17.47 -52.60
N GLN A 5 -0.89 18.66 -52.99
CA GLN A 5 -1.87 19.45 -52.25
C GLN A 5 -3.25 18.79 -52.21
N ALA A 6 -3.72 18.19 -53.33
CA ALA A 6 -4.98 17.46 -53.37
C ALA A 6 -4.96 16.23 -52.45
N ARG A 7 -3.84 15.46 -52.42
CA ARG A 7 -3.64 14.35 -51.50
C ARG A 7 -3.63 14.82 -50.03
N GLN A 8 -2.95 15.91 -49.73
CA GLN A 8 -2.92 16.47 -48.37
C GLN A 8 -4.32 16.87 -47.90
N ARG A 9 -5.11 17.55 -48.78
CA ARG A 9 -6.52 17.89 -48.48
C ARG A 9 -7.38 16.65 -48.22
N LEU A 10 -7.15 15.56 -48.93
CA LEU A 10 -7.88 14.31 -48.73
C LEU A 10 -7.48 13.64 -47.39
N THR A 11 -6.19 13.64 -47.05
CA THR A 11 -5.68 13.08 -45.79
C THR A 11 -6.24 13.81 -44.60
N THR A 12 -6.36 15.14 -44.63
CA THR A 12 -6.92 15.94 -43.52
C THR A 12 -8.44 15.75 -43.34
N ARG A 13 -9.13 15.12 -44.28
CA ARG A 13 -10.55 14.75 -44.14
C ARG A 13 -10.78 13.38 -43.51
N SER A 14 -9.71 12.63 -43.27
CA SER A 14 -9.77 11.33 -42.61
C SER A 14 -9.08 11.44 -41.26
N ILE A 15 -9.85 11.37 -40.18
CA ILE A 15 -9.35 11.36 -38.82
C ILE A 15 -9.09 9.92 -38.41
N ARG A 16 -7.85 9.61 -38.00
CA ARG A 16 -7.44 8.28 -37.61
C ARG A 16 -6.99 8.30 -36.13
N ALA A 17 -7.23 7.20 -35.47
CA ALA A 17 -6.72 6.98 -34.11
C ALA A 17 -5.17 7.07 -34.09
N PRO A 18 -4.56 7.86 -33.20
CA PRO A 18 -3.11 8.04 -33.11
C PRO A 18 -2.37 6.91 -32.42
N PHE A 19 -3.08 6.05 -31.64
CA PHE A 19 -2.58 4.92 -30.89
C PHE A 19 -3.66 3.84 -30.78
N ASP A 20 -3.33 2.67 -30.24
CA ASP A 20 -4.32 1.63 -29.95
C ASP A 20 -5.14 2.01 -28.71
N GLY A 21 -6.47 1.96 -28.80
CA GLY A 21 -7.32 2.41 -27.70
C GLY A 21 -8.80 2.19 -27.98
N VAL A 22 -9.65 2.79 -27.17
CA VAL A 22 -11.11 2.65 -27.24
C VAL A 22 -11.76 4.01 -27.47
N ALA A 23 -12.56 4.09 -28.51
CA ALA A 23 -13.38 5.27 -28.79
C ALA A 23 -14.60 5.29 -27.85
N GLY A 24 -14.88 6.44 -27.29
CA GLY A 24 -16.12 6.72 -26.58
C GLY A 24 -17.27 6.93 -27.56
N LEU A 25 -18.42 7.35 -27.04
CA LEU A 25 -19.55 7.73 -27.87
C LEU A 25 -19.22 8.98 -28.69
N THR A 26 -19.64 8.99 -29.92
CA THR A 26 -19.48 10.17 -30.78
C THR A 26 -20.42 11.27 -30.32
N GLU A 27 -19.91 12.51 -30.29
CA GLU A 27 -20.68 13.70 -29.93
C GLU A 27 -21.31 14.36 -31.17
N VAL A 28 -21.01 13.83 -32.37
CA VAL A 28 -21.50 14.33 -33.66
C VAL A 28 -22.20 13.22 -34.42
N GLU A 29 -23.27 13.57 -35.15
CA GLU A 29 -24.04 12.66 -35.99
C GLU A 29 -23.59 12.70 -37.45
N VAL A 30 -23.89 11.63 -38.18
CA VAL A 30 -23.62 11.59 -39.63
C VAL A 30 -24.44 12.66 -40.35
N GLY A 31 -23.74 13.49 -41.09
CA GLY A 31 -24.35 14.64 -41.80
C GLY A 31 -24.28 15.96 -41.05
N ALA A 32 -23.78 15.95 -39.82
CA ALA A 32 -23.54 17.19 -39.07
C ALA A 32 -22.39 18.00 -39.68
N TRP A 33 -22.51 19.29 -39.62
CA TRP A 33 -21.44 20.21 -39.98
C TRP A 33 -20.47 20.34 -38.82
N VAL A 34 -19.19 20.09 -39.04
CA VAL A 34 -18.14 20.19 -38.02
C VAL A 34 -17.11 21.22 -38.46
N ASP A 35 -16.78 22.13 -37.55
CA ASP A 35 -15.73 23.11 -37.70
C ASP A 35 -14.43 22.66 -37.00
N THR A 36 -13.35 23.36 -37.34
CA THR A 36 -12.05 23.11 -36.68
C THR A 36 -12.14 23.36 -35.18
N GLY A 37 -11.72 22.37 -34.37
CA GLY A 37 -11.72 22.43 -32.91
C GLY A 37 -12.95 21.78 -32.25
N ILE A 38 -13.94 21.31 -33.03
CA ILE A 38 -15.05 20.54 -32.46
C ILE A 38 -14.57 19.14 -32.09
N ALA A 39 -14.84 18.74 -30.84
CA ALA A 39 -14.57 17.39 -30.37
C ALA A 39 -15.57 16.42 -31.04
N ILE A 40 -15.06 15.35 -31.67
CA ILE A 40 -15.89 14.33 -32.31
C ILE A 40 -16.17 13.17 -31.39
N ALA A 41 -15.16 12.70 -30.70
CA ALA A 41 -15.24 11.61 -29.73
C ALA A 41 -14.05 11.68 -28.78
N ARG A 42 -14.17 11.09 -27.60
CA ARG A 42 -13.04 10.81 -26.73
C ARG A 42 -12.37 9.51 -27.16
N TYR A 43 -11.06 9.45 -27.04
CA TYR A 43 -10.29 8.27 -27.41
C TYR A 43 -9.23 8.02 -26.36
N ASP A 44 -9.35 6.90 -25.68
CA ASP A 44 -8.54 6.59 -24.52
C ASP A 44 -7.72 5.31 -24.73
N ASP A 45 -6.44 5.35 -24.38
CA ASP A 45 -5.68 4.15 -24.13
C ASP A 45 -6.09 3.65 -22.73
N ARG A 46 -6.65 2.44 -22.66
CA ARG A 46 -7.14 1.81 -21.44
C ARG A 46 -6.34 0.57 -21.06
N SER A 47 -5.19 0.35 -21.66
CA SER A 47 -4.28 -0.75 -21.33
C SER A 47 -3.79 -0.69 -19.89
N ALA A 48 -3.67 0.53 -19.36
CA ALA A 48 -3.45 0.82 -17.96
C ALA A 48 -4.28 2.03 -17.52
N ILE A 49 -4.65 2.07 -16.24
CA ILE A 49 -5.37 3.20 -15.66
C ILE A 49 -4.45 3.91 -14.66
N VAL A 50 -4.35 5.22 -14.81
CA VAL A 50 -3.67 6.08 -13.84
C VAL A 50 -4.66 6.47 -12.75
N VAL A 51 -4.38 6.07 -11.52
CA VAL A 51 -5.16 6.42 -10.33
C VAL A 51 -4.43 7.50 -9.57
N GLU A 52 -5.06 8.67 -9.40
CA GLU A 52 -4.54 9.74 -8.56
C GLU A 52 -5.18 9.70 -7.18
N PHE A 53 -4.38 9.90 -6.14
CA PHE A 53 -4.85 9.99 -4.77
C PHE A 53 -3.96 10.90 -3.95
N ASP A 54 -4.52 11.45 -2.89
CA ASP A 54 -3.79 12.32 -1.96
C ASP A 54 -3.31 11.51 -0.75
N LEU A 55 -2.02 11.61 -0.47
CA LEU A 55 -1.36 10.92 0.64
C LEU A 55 -1.01 11.93 1.74
N PRO A 56 -1.37 11.69 3.01
CA PRO A 56 -0.96 12.56 4.11
C PRO A 56 0.57 12.75 4.20
N GLU A 57 1.02 13.98 4.43
CA GLU A 57 2.45 14.37 4.54
C GLU A 57 3.23 13.45 5.49
N ALA A 58 2.63 13.04 6.60
CA ALA A 58 3.24 12.14 7.59
C ALA A 58 3.65 10.75 7.03
N LEU A 59 3.14 10.37 5.87
CA LEU A 59 3.45 9.10 5.22
C LEU A 59 4.43 9.25 4.05
N LEU A 60 4.85 10.48 3.73
CA LEU A 60 5.69 10.78 2.56
C LEU A 60 6.99 9.98 2.54
N GLU A 61 7.70 9.93 3.67
CA GLU A 61 8.98 9.19 3.78
C GLU A 61 8.83 7.66 3.61
N ARG A 62 7.59 7.17 3.66
CA ARG A 62 7.28 5.74 3.57
C ARG A 62 6.85 5.30 2.17
N VAL A 63 6.63 6.26 1.26
CA VAL A 63 6.25 6.00 -0.12
C VAL A 63 7.46 6.14 -1.04
N SER A 64 7.60 5.20 -1.96
CA SER A 64 8.63 5.24 -2.98
C SER A 64 8.06 4.87 -4.36
N LEU A 65 8.73 5.31 -5.40
CA LEU A 65 8.42 4.89 -6.78
C LEU A 65 8.53 3.37 -6.90
N GLY A 66 7.62 2.75 -7.62
CA GLY A 66 7.53 1.30 -7.79
C GLY A 66 6.92 0.56 -6.60
N MET A 67 6.52 1.25 -5.52
CA MET A 67 5.84 0.62 -4.39
C MET A 67 4.50 0.02 -4.83
N PRO A 68 4.25 -1.27 -4.53
CA PRO A 68 3.01 -1.92 -4.89
C PRO A 68 1.83 -1.41 -4.04
N LEU A 69 0.67 -1.32 -4.68
CA LEU A 69 -0.58 -0.97 -4.02
C LEU A 69 -1.73 -1.82 -4.57
N ALA A 70 -2.79 -1.92 -3.79
CA ALA A 70 -4.01 -2.57 -4.21
C ALA A 70 -5.09 -1.53 -4.51
N VAL A 71 -5.79 -1.73 -5.61
CA VAL A 71 -6.90 -0.89 -6.06
C VAL A 71 -8.15 -1.72 -6.13
N THR A 72 -9.24 -1.23 -5.55
CA THR A 72 -10.55 -1.86 -5.62
C THR A 72 -11.60 -0.85 -6.06
N THR A 73 -12.65 -1.31 -6.73
CA THR A 73 -13.81 -0.47 -7.04
C THR A 73 -14.82 -0.52 -5.89
N PRO A 74 -15.55 0.56 -5.60
CA PRO A 74 -16.58 0.56 -4.56
C PRO A 74 -17.68 -0.49 -4.78
N SER A 75 -18.02 -0.77 -6.05
CA SER A 75 -19.04 -1.72 -6.45
C SER A 75 -18.60 -3.19 -6.38
N ALA A 76 -17.29 -3.46 -6.46
CA ALA A 76 -16.72 -4.81 -6.46
C ALA A 76 -15.56 -4.91 -5.47
N ALA A 77 -15.83 -4.68 -4.17
CA ALA A 77 -14.83 -4.65 -3.11
C ALA A 77 -14.03 -5.99 -2.95
N ARG A 78 -14.50 -7.08 -3.54
CA ARG A 78 -13.82 -8.37 -3.55
C ARG A 78 -12.80 -8.51 -4.67
N GLN A 79 -12.87 -7.68 -5.71
CA GLN A 79 -11.94 -7.71 -6.82
C GLN A 79 -10.85 -6.66 -6.59
N SER A 80 -9.63 -7.10 -6.47
CA SER A 80 -8.46 -6.25 -6.23
C SER A 80 -7.53 -6.30 -7.42
N PHE A 81 -7.11 -5.14 -7.87
CA PHE A 81 -6.11 -4.95 -8.92
C PHE A 81 -4.81 -4.48 -8.29
N THR A 82 -3.70 -5.00 -8.77
CA THR A 82 -2.38 -4.58 -8.29
C THR A 82 -1.85 -3.49 -9.21
N GLY A 83 -1.50 -2.37 -8.62
CA GLY A 83 -0.81 -1.26 -9.29
C GLY A 83 0.52 -0.94 -8.61
N MET A 84 1.24 0.00 -9.17
CA MET A 84 2.50 0.51 -8.64
C MET A 84 2.49 2.04 -8.62
N VAL A 85 3.15 2.62 -7.61
CA VAL A 85 3.37 4.07 -7.56
C VAL A 85 4.27 4.48 -8.73
N ALA A 86 3.71 5.27 -9.64
CA ALA A 86 4.38 5.74 -10.85
C ALA A 86 5.01 7.13 -10.66
N ALA A 87 4.37 7.99 -9.87
CA ALA A 87 4.88 9.33 -9.58
C ALA A 87 4.39 9.82 -8.22
N VAL A 88 5.21 10.64 -7.60
CA VAL A 88 4.88 11.42 -6.39
C VAL A 88 5.15 12.87 -6.73
N ASP A 89 4.21 13.76 -6.41
CA ASP A 89 4.38 15.19 -6.65
C ASP A 89 5.60 15.71 -5.86
N ASN A 90 6.16 16.82 -6.31
CA ASN A 90 7.30 17.46 -5.65
C ASN A 90 6.89 18.50 -4.60
N ARG A 91 5.58 18.74 -4.42
CA ARG A 91 5.04 19.75 -3.51
C ARG A 91 3.90 19.17 -2.68
N VAL A 92 3.96 19.45 -1.38
CA VAL A 92 2.85 19.22 -0.44
C VAL A 92 1.87 20.39 -0.56
N ASP A 93 0.59 20.07 -0.66
CA ASP A 93 -0.48 21.06 -0.56
C ASP A 93 -0.57 21.57 0.90
N ALA A 94 -0.39 22.87 1.08
CA ALA A 94 -0.32 23.49 2.42
C ALA A 94 -1.69 23.52 3.14
N VAL A 95 -2.80 23.42 2.41
CA VAL A 95 -4.15 23.45 2.96
C VAL A 95 -4.57 22.08 3.44
N SER A 96 -4.45 21.08 2.57
CA SER A 96 -4.85 19.69 2.88
C SER A 96 -3.77 18.90 3.63
N ARG A 97 -2.52 19.39 3.69
CA ARG A 97 -1.36 18.68 4.23
C ARG A 97 -1.17 17.29 3.61
N SER A 98 -1.39 17.24 2.31
CA SER A 98 -1.25 16.01 1.51
C SER A 98 -0.37 16.23 0.30
N ILE A 99 0.15 15.14 -0.23
CA ILE A 99 0.90 15.11 -1.48
C ILE A 99 0.16 14.24 -2.49
N ARG A 100 0.14 14.67 -3.73
CA ARG A 100 -0.50 13.92 -4.81
C ARG A 100 0.40 12.80 -5.28
N VAL A 101 -0.17 11.61 -5.37
CA VAL A 101 0.49 10.40 -5.85
C VAL A 101 -0.28 9.85 -7.03
N ARG A 102 0.45 9.38 -8.05
CA ARG A 102 -0.08 8.66 -9.19
C ARG A 102 0.36 7.21 -9.14
N ALA A 103 -0.58 6.32 -9.30
CA ALA A 103 -0.32 4.91 -9.46
C ALA A 103 -0.79 4.46 -10.84
N GLU A 104 0.00 3.60 -11.47
CA GLU A 104 -0.36 2.93 -12.70
C GLU A 104 -0.88 1.52 -12.39
N VAL A 105 -2.05 1.20 -12.92
CA VAL A 105 -2.74 -0.08 -12.70
C VAL A 105 -2.97 -0.75 -14.04
N PRO A 106 -2.32 -1.87 -14.36
CA PRO A 106 -2.56 -2.62 -15.59
C PRO A 106 -4.03 -3.04 -15.71
N ASN A 107 -4.58 -2.93 -16.91
CA ASN A 107 -5.99 -3.17 -17.18
C ASN A 107 -6.21 -4.03 -18.45
N PRO A 108 -5.59 -5.22 -18.55
CA PRO A 108 -5.62 -6.03 -19.75
C PRO A 108 -7.03 -6.49 -20.14
N ASP A 109 -7.91 -6.70 -19.15
CA ASP A 109 -9.29 -7.17 -19.35
C ASP A 109 -10.30 -6.03 -19.46
N ASP A 110 -9.86 -4.79 -19.57
CA ASP A 110 -10.69 -3.58 -19.67
C ASP A 110 -11.79 -3.46 -18.58
N GLN A 111 -11.45 -3.92 -17.37
CA GLN A 111 -12.39 -3.91 -16.24
C GLN A 111 -12.41 -2.59 -15.49
N LEU A 112 -11.31 -1.85 -15.52
CA LEU A 112 -11.20 -0.52 -14.96
C LEU A 112 -11.59 0.55 -15.98
N ARG A 113 -12.28 1.60 -15.54
CA ARG A 113 -12.77 2.67 -16.40
C ARG A 113 -12.14 4.02 -16.02
N PRO A 114 -11.68 4.81 -16.98
CA PRO A 114 -11.29 6.21 -16.74
C PRO A 114 -12.44 6.99 -16.09
N GLY A 115 -12.11 7.87 -15.15
CA GLY A 115 -13.10 8.71 -14.45
C GLY A 115 -13.90 7.99 -13.35
N ALA A 116 -13.70 6.70 -13.12
CA ALA A 116 -14.31 6.00 -12.03
C ALA A 116 -13.59 6.31 -10.70
N SER A 117 -14.30 6.12 -9.57
CA SER A 117 -13.72 6.21 -8.24
C SER A 117 -13.12 4.89 -7.82
N TYR A 118 -11.98 4.94 -7.16
CA TYR A 118 -11.22 3.78 -6.69
C TYR A 118 -10.85 3.91 -5.23
N ILE A 119 -10.77 2.78 -4.54
CA ILE A 119 -10.21 2.68 -3.18
C ILE A 119 -8.79 2.17 -3.31
N VAL A 120 -7.82 2.96 -2.87
CA VAL A 120 -6.40 2.62 -2.87
C VAL A 120 -5.99 2.13 -1.48
N ARG A 121 -5.29 0.99 -1.42
CA ARG A 121 -4.67 0.47 -0.20
C ARG A 121 -3.17 0.36 -0.39
N LEU A 122 -2.44 1.09 0.43
CA LEU A 122 -0.99 1.02 0.55
C LEU A 122 -0.64 0.26 1.83
N ASN A 123 0.20 -0.76 1.70
CA ASN A 123 0.72 -1.50 2.84
C ASN A 123 2.13 -1.02 3.15
N PHE A 124 2.30 -0.38 4.30
CA PHE A 124 3.60 0.04 4.75
C PHE A 124 4.20 -1.04 5.67
N PRO A 125 5.40 -1.55 5.37
CA PRO A 125 6.07 -2.46 6.29
C PRO A 125 6.26 -1.76 7.64
N GLY A 126 5.78 -2.42 8.69
CA GLY A 126 5.93 -1.97 10.07
C GLY A 126 7.17 -2.57 10.72
N LYS A 127 7.48 -2.11 11.94
CA LYS A 127 8.42 -2.81 12.81
C LYS A 127 7.82 -4.15 13.23
N THR A 128 8.63 -5.19 13.21
CA THR A 128 8.27 -6.47 13.80
C THR A 128 8.48 -6.39 15.31
N TYR A 129 7.50 -6.85 16.06
CA TYR A 129 7.55 -6.89 17.52
C TYR A 129 7.39 -8.33 18.00
N ALA A 130 8.04 -8.66 19.09
CA ALA A 130 7.85 -9.96 19.71
C ALA A 130 6.45 -10.06 20.32
N ARG A 131 5.75 -11.17 20.02
CA ARG A 131 4.48 -11.52 20.68
C ARG A 131 4.81 -12.46 21.84
N THR A 132 4.47 -12.05 23.06
CA THR A 132 4.70 -12.85 24.27
C THR A 132 3.41 -12.98 25.07
N PRO A 133 3.21 -14.09 25.82
CA PRO A 133 2.09 -14.19 26.75
C PRO A 133 2.11 -13.02 27.75
N GLU A 134 0.93 -12.49 28.08
CA GLU A 134 0.83 -11.34 28.99
C GLU A 134 1.44 -11.66 30.38
N LEU A 135 1.32 -12.92 30.83
CA LEU A 135 1.87 -13.41 32.10
C LEU A 135 3.41 -13.39 32.15
N ALA A 136 4.09 -13.42 31.00
CA ALA A 136 5.55 -13.38 30.94
C ALA A 136 6.11 -11.97 31.24
N VAL A 137 5.28 -10.93 31.08
CA VAL A 137 5.74 -9.54 31.28
C VAL A 137 5.68 -9.16 32.74
N GLN A 138 6.84 -8.82 33.29
CA GLN A 138 7.01 -8.45 34.69
C GLN A 138 7.27 -6.94 34.82
N TYR A 139 6.67 -6.37 35.87
CA TYR A 139 6.91 -4.99 36.28
C TYR A 139 8.02 -4.92 37.33
N SER A 140 8.99 -4.06 37.09
CA SER A 140 9.92 -3.64 38.15
C SER A 140 9.71 -2.15 38.42
N ARG A 141 10.37 -1.62 39.44
CA ARG A 141 10.19 -0.23 39.88
C ARG A 141 10.34 0.82 38.77
N SER A 142 11.04 0.52 37.68
CA SER A 142 11.35 1.49 36.61
C SER A 142 11.16 0.96 35.19
N SER A 143 10.89 -0.33 34.96
CA SER A 143 10.85 -0.91 33.62
C SER A 143 10.05 -2.21 33.56
N LEU A 144 9.52 -2.48 32.36
CA LEU A 144 8.99 -3.79 31.99
C LEU A 144 10.13 -4.69 31.56
N HIS A 145 10.02 -5.97 31.85
CA HIS A 145 10.97 -6.98 31.40
C HIS A 145 10.29 -8.34 31.27
N VAL A 146 10.92 -9.23 30.52
CA VAL A 146 10.63 -10.66 30.49
C VAL A 146 11.86 -11.44 30.90
N TRP A 147 11.65 -12.67 31.40
CA TRP A 147 12.71 -13.60 31.65
C TRP A 147 12.84 -14.55 30.46
N ARG A 148 13.91 -14.40 29.66
CA ARG A 148 14.25 -15.33 28.58
C ARG A 148 15.07 -16.47 29.12
N VAL A 149 14.80 -17.70 28.67
CA VAL A 149 15.64 -18.87 28.99
C VAL A 149 16.68 -19.04 27.89
N ALA A 150 17.95 -19.01 28.25
CA ALA A 150 19.08 -19.26 27.38
C ALA A 150 20.05 -20.20 28.11
N ASP A 151 20.49 -21.29 27.51
CA ASP A 151 21.40 -22.28 28.08
C ASP A 151 20.99 -22.75 29.49
N ASP A 152 19.71 -23.10 29.66
CA ASP A 152 19.10 -23.49 30.93
C ASP A 152 19.19 -22.45 32.05
N LYS A 153 19.47 -21.20 31.72
CA LYS A 153 19.52 -20.08 32.65
C LYS A 153 18.58 -18.97 32.25
N VAL A 154 18.13 -18.17 33.17
CA VAL A 154 17.28 -17.03 32.89
C VAL A 154 18.09 -15.75 32.75
N GLU A 155 17.74 -15.02 31.70
CA GLU A 155 18.22 -13.67 31.40
C GLU A 155 17.08 -12.67 31.50
N ARG A 156 17.38 -11.52 32.09
CA ARG A 156 16.42 -10.43 32.15
C ARG A 156 16.51 -9.58 30.91
N VAL A 157 15.47 -9.61 30.06
CA VAL A 157 15.38 -8.82 28.85
C VAL A 157 14.44 -7.64 29.09
N PRO A 158 14.94 -6.38 29.07
CA PRO A 158 14.10 -5.20 29.15
C PRO A 158 13.20 -5.11 27.92
N VAL A 159 11.92 -4.79 28.14
CA VAL A 159 10.97 -4.65 27.05
C VAL A 159 10.10 -3.40 27.23
N ARG A 160 9.58 -2.89 26.12
CA ARG A 160 8.59 -1.82 26.10
C ARG A 160 7.27 -2.36 25.54
N LEU A 161 6.19 -2.16 26.26
CA LEU A 161 4.87 -2.56 25.79
C LEU A 161 4.46 -1.71 24.59
N VAL A 162 4.13 -2.35 23.48
CA VAL A 162 3.64 -1.70 22.24
C VAL A 162 2.12 -1.78 22.18
N ARG A 163 1.55 -2.99 22.35
CA ARG A 163 0.10 -3.20 22.29
C ARG A 163 -0.31 -4.46 23.04
N ARG A 164 -1.49 -4.43 23.66
CA ARG A 164 -2.12 -5.61 24.24
C ARG A 164 -3.00 -6.30 23.19
N LEU A 165 -2.97 -7.62 23.21
CA LEU A 165 -3.80 -8.53 22.43
C LEU A 165 -4.59 -9.39 23.41
N ASP A 166 -5.49 -10.22 22.89
CA ASP A 166 -6.19 -11.19 23.75
C ASP A 166 -5.21 -12.28 24.23
N GLY A 167 -4.96 -12.32 25.53
CA GLY A 167 -4.03 -13.25 26.21
C GLY A 167 -2.54 -13.06 25.90
N ALA A 168 -2.16 -12.06 25.10
CA ALA A 168 -0.77 -11.80 24.73
C ALA A 168 -0.49 -10.30 24.61
N VAL A 169 0.79 -9.95 24.55
CA VAL A 169 1.25 -8.57 24.33
C VAL A 169 2.31 -8.52 23.23
N LEU A 170 2.31 -7.42 22.48
CA LEU A 170 3.41 -7.07 21.60
C LEU A 170 4.40 -6.22 22.38
N VAL A 171 5.64 -6.64 22.39
CA VAL A 171 6.72 -5.97 23.10
C VAL A 171 7.86 -5.62 22.13
N ASP A 172 8.49 -4.49 22.40
CA ASP A 172 9.70 -4.01 21.73
C ASP A 172 10.87 -4.26 22.69
N GLY A 173 11.79 -5.12 22.30
CA GLY A 173 12.94 -5.55 23.09
C GLY A 173 13.78 -6.57 22.34
N ASP A 174 14.88 -6.97 22.90
CA ASP A 174 15.80 -7.96 22.30
C ASP A 174 15.26 -9.40 22.47
N LEU A 175 14.19 -9.71 21.74
CA LEU A 175 13.53 -11.00 21.70
C LEU A 175 13.40 -11.49 20.27
N ALA A 176 13.83 -12.69 20.00
CA ALA A 176 13.70 -13.37 18.71
C ALA A 176 12.48 -14.30 18.68
N ALA A 177 12.05 -14.64 17.48
CA ALA A 177 11.03 -15.67 17.31
C ALA A 177 11.59 -17.03 17.76
N GLY A 178 10.85 -17.72 18.64
CA GLY A 178 11.28 -18.98 19.23
C GLY A 178 11.99 -18.87 20.57
N ASP A 179 12.28 -17.66 21.06
CA ASP A 179 12.79 -17.48 22.42
C ASP A 179 11.79 -18.01 23.45
N LEU A 180 12.29 -18.81 24.39
CA LEU A 180 11.50 -19.30 25.52
C LEU A 180 11.43 -18.23 26.60
N VAL A 181 10.23 -17.91 27.06
CA VAL A 181 10.00 -16.93 28.12
C VAL A 181 9.30 -17.57 29.30
N VAL A 182 9.69 -17.19 30.51
CA VAL A 182 9.10 -17.73 31.73
C VAL A 182 7.76 -17.06 32.00
N ILE A 183 6.70 -17.86 32.18
CA ILE A 183 5.34 -17.39 32.48
C ILE A 183 4.94 -17.59 33.93
N GLU A 184 5.54 -18.58 34.62
CA GLU A 184 5.24 -18.90 36.02
C GLU A 184 6.52 -18.95 36.88
N GLY A 185 6.40 -18.73 38.20
CA GLY A 185 7.53 -18.77 39.13
C GLY A 185 8.46 -17.55 39.06
N THR A 186 8.07 -16.49 38.38
CA THR A 186 8.91 -15.32 38.07
C THR A 186 9.38 -14.52 39.27
N GLN A 187 8.69 -14.61 40.44
CA GLN A 187 8.98 -13.81 41.62
C GLN A 187 10.33 -14.15 42.33
N ARG A 188 10.87 -15.34 42.08
CA ARG A 188 12.12 -15.83 42.67
C ARG A 188 13.32 -15.79 41.74
N LEU A 189 13.10 -15.34 40.49
CA LEU A 189 14.14 -15.32 39.46
C LEU A 189 15.13 -14.18 39.67
N ARG A 190 16.38 -14.48 39.43
CA ARG A 190 17.48 -13.52 39.30
C ARG A 190 18.27 -13.87 38.04
N PRO A 191 18.96 -12.93 37.43
CA PRO A 191 19.80 -13.22 36.25
C PRO A 191 20.78 -14.36 36.55
N GLY A 192 20.87 -15.34 35.63
CA GLY A 192 21.77 -16.49 35.74
C GLY A 192 21.27 -17.67 36.55
N VAL A 193 20.08 -17.61 37.13
CA VAL A 193 19.49 -18.77 37.85
C VAL A 193 19.16 -19.86 36.83
N ALA A 194 19.58 -21.08 37.15
CA ALA A 194 19.24 -22.26 36.35
C ALA A 194 17.76 -22.60 36.53
N VAL A 195 17.10 -22.92 35.41
CA VAL A 195 15.69 -23.30 35.36
C VAL A 195 15.51 -24.57 34.54
N GLN A 196 14.51 -25.34 34.90
CA GLN A 196 14.07 -26.48 34.12
C GLN A 196 12.74 -26.14 33.46
N VAL A 197 12.65 -26.31 32.14
CA VAL A 197 11.40 -26.09 31.40
C VAL A 197 10.44 -27.24 31.74
N LEU A 198 9.34 -26.91 32.38
CA LEU A 198 8.26 -27.84 32.70
C LEU A 198 7.14 -27.63 31.73
N GLY A 199 7.08 -28.45 30.68
CA GLY A 199 5.98 -28.46 29.72
C GLY A 199 6.37 -28.02 28.29
N ASP A 200 5.53 -28.41 27.33
CA ASP A 200 5.67 -28.01 25.93
C ASP A 200 5.45 -26.51 25.79
N ALA A 201 6.46 -25.85 25.25
CA ALA A 201 6.32 -24.46 24.77
C ALA A 201 5.32 -24.43 23.59
N ARG A 202 4.11 -24.02 23.84
CA ARG A 202 3.09 -23.75 22.82
C ARG A 202 2.99 -22.27 22.51
#